data_2061f0f6535b7a311d2418f90f8d9aa4
#
_entry.id   2061f0f6535b7a311d2418f90f8d9aa4
#
_cell.length_a   1.000
_cell.length_b   1.000
_cell.length_c   1.000
_cell.angle_alpha   90.00
_cell.angle_beta   90.00
_cell.angle_gamma   90.00
#
_symmetry.space_group_name_H-M   'P 1'
#
loop_
_entity.id
_entity.type
_entity.pdbx_description
1 polymer ?
#
loop_
_entity_poly.entity_id
_entity_poly.type
_entity_poly.pdbx_seq_one_letter_code
_entity_poly.pdbx_strand_id
1 'polypeptide(L)'
;VFGEILLTVGVLTLLYVSWHTWIGDAIVQSEQHAAAQALAEEWANEAPETPEPSETPAPDATAEPEGPAAIPVLGEQSHGDVFGIMKVPRFGSNWQFKIASGITRPDILDRGEIGHYPDTAMPGAVGNTAYAAHRWTSGAPFDPIDRLVIGDAIVVQTKAGWYTYRFRSLEYVQETQVQVLLPVPNQPGVEADGRYLTLTSCAPKLNSLERIIAYAVFDEFTPTADGPPASLTAGVDA
;
A
#
# COMPACT_ATOMS: atom_id res chain seq x y z
N VAL A 1 -31.78 3.32 43.36
CA VAL A 1 -30.75 2.23 43.27
C VAL A 1 -30.83 1.50 41.92
N PHE A 2 -31.97 0.86 41.51
CA PHE A 2 -32.04 0.12 40.23
C PHE A 2 -31.85 1.03 39.02
N GLY A 3 -32.45 2.21 38.97
CA GLY A 3 -32.28 3.19 37.90
C GLY A 3 -30.86 3.74 37.81
N GLU A 4 -30.19 3.94 38.93
CA GLU A 4 -28.79 4.38 38.95
C GLU A 4 -27.83 3.33 38.42
N ILE A 5 -28.07 2.03 38.76
CA ILE A 5 -27.29 0.92 38.21
C ILE A 5 -27.48 0.85 36.68
N LEU A 6 -28.71 0.96 36.19
CA LEU A 6 -29.01 0.93 34.76
C LEU A 6 -28.34 2.07 34.00
N LEU A 7 -28.37 3.28 34.56
CA LEU A 7 -27.72 4.45 34.01
C LEU A 7 -26.19 4.27 33.96
N THR A 8 -25.61 3.80 35.08
CA THR A 8 -24.16 3.54 35.16
C THR A 8 -23.72 2.50 34.11
N VAL A 9 -24.43 1.37 33.99
CA VAL A 9 -24.15 0.34 32.97
C VAL A 9 -24.30 0.91 31.58
N GLY A 10 -25.32 1.72 31.31
CA GLY A 10 -25.52 2.37 30.00
C GLY A 10 -24.36 3.30 29.62
N VAL A 11 -23.92 4.15 30.58
CA VAL A 11 -22.77 5.04 30.39
C VAL A 11 -21.48 4.25 30.15
N LEU A 12 -21.21 3.22 30.95
CA LEU A 12 -20.02 2.38 30.78
C LEU A 12 -20.04 1.65 29.43
N THR A 13 -21.18 1.17 29.00
CA THR A 13 -21.33 0.53 27.68
C THR A 13 -21.05 1.53 26.55
N LEU A 14 -21.58 2.75 26.64
CA LEU A 14 -21.33 3.79 25.64
C LEU A 14 -19.84 4.19 25.61
N LEU A 15 -19.22 4.35 26.77
CA LEU A 15 -17.78 4.64 26.86
C LEU A 15 -16.94 3.49 26.28
N TYR A 16 -17.30 2.25 26.58
CA TYR A 16 -16.62 1.07 26.03
C TYR A 16 -16.74 1.00 24.50
N VAL A 17 -17.94 1.21 23.96
CA VAL A 17 -18.17 1.21 22.50
C VAL A 17 -17.40 2.36 21.85
N SER A 18 -17.46 3.56 22.44
CA SER A 18 -16.72 4.72 21.94
C SER A 18 -15.21 4.49 21.95
N TRP A 19 -14.68 3.92 23.04
CA TRP A 19 -13.27 3.53 23.12
C TRP A 19 -12.88 2.55 22.04
N HIS A 20 -13.67 1.49 21.88
CA HIS A 20 -13.33 0.39 20.98
C HIS A 20 -13.41 0.78 19.50
N THR A 21 -14.34 1.68 19.14
CA THR A 21 -14.56 2.07 17.74
C THR A 21 -13.69 3.24 17.26
N TRP A 22 -13.26 4.12 18.18
CA TRP A 22 -12.58 5.36 17.78
C TRP A 22 -11.15 5.45 18.31
N ILE A 23 -10.94 5.14 19.58
CA ILE A 23 -9.62 5.29 20.21
C ILE A 23 -8.72 4.11 19.85
N GLY A 24 -9.27 2.90 19.81
CA GLY A 24 -8.52 1.70 19.41
C GLY A 24 -7.94 1.82 18.00
N ASP A 25 -8.75 2.23 17.03
CA ASP A 25 -8.29 2.42 15.64
C ASP A 25 -7.25 3.55 15.53
N ALA A 26 -7.41 4.66 16.27
CA ALA A 26 -6.43 5.75 16.27
C ALA A 26 -5.07 5.31 16.86
N ILE A 27 -5.08 4.45 17.88
CA ILE A 27 -3.84 3.89 18.44
C ILE A 27 -3.14 3.01 17.42
N VAL A 28 -3.85 2.03 16.83
CA VAL A 28 -3.28 1.14 15.81
C VAL A 28 -2.73 1.95 14.62
N GLN A 29 -3.47 2.96 14.16
CA GLN A 29 -3.02 3.85 13.09
C GLN A 29 -1.71 4.55 13.46
N SER A 30 -1.61 5.12 14.68
CA SER A 30 -0.40 5.82 15.12
C SER A 30 0.79 4.87 15.26
N GLU A 31 0.57 3.66 15.77
CA GLU A 31 1.59 2.61 15.86
C GLU A 31 2.08 2.16 14.48
N GLN A 32 1.18 1.98 13.52
CA GLN A 32 1.53 1.61 12.15
C GLN A 32 2.31 2.72 11.44
N HIS A 33 1.90 3.99 11.62
CA HIS A 33 2.65 5.13 11.07
C HIS A 33 4.07 5.21 11.64
N ALA A 34 4.21 5.06 12.96
CA ALA A 34 5.53 5.05 13.62
C ALA A 34 6.39 3.86 13.17
N ALA A 35 5.81 2.66 13.06
CA ALA A 35 6.51 1.48 12.62
C ALA A 35 6.94 1.57 11.14
N ALA A 36 6.11 2.14 10.27
CA ALA A 36 6.45 2.39 8.87
C ALA A 36 7.56 3.44 8.75
N GLN A 37 7.53 4.48 9.57
CA GLN A 37 8.60 5.48 9.60
C GLN A 37 9.92 4.88 10.07
N ALA A 38 9.93 4.12 11.16
CA ALA A 38 11.13 3.44 11.67
C ALA A 38 11.74 2.51 10.61
N LEU A 39 10.92 1.76 9.90
CA LEU A 39 11.36 0.89 8.80
C LEU A 39 11.96 1.71 7.63
N ALA A 40 11.37 2.84 7.28
CA ALA A 40 11.91 3.72 6.24
C ALA A 40 13.26 4.32 6.64
N GLU A 41 13.44 4.68 7.92
CA GLU A 41 14.70 5.19 8.47
C GLU A 41 15.76 4.09 8.51
N GLU A 42 15.40 2.84 8.87
CA GLU A 42 16.28 1.68 8.83
C GLU A 42 16.83 1.49 7.40
N TRP A 43 15.96 1.47 6.39
CA TRP A 43 16.36 1.32 4.99
C TRP A 43 17.21 2.48 4.48
N ALA A 44 16.96 3.70 4.94
CA ALA A 44 17.78 4.86 4.58
C ALA A 44 19.19 4.81 5.19
N ASN A 45 19.34 4.13 6.34
CA ASN A 45 20.62 3.98 7.02
C ASN A 45 21.40 2.73 6.58
N GLU A 46 20.74 1.74 5.98
CA GLU A 46 21.43 0.64 5.32
C GLU A 46 22.14 1.23 4.09
N ALA A 47 23.48 1.29 4.14
CA ALA A 47 24.27 1.74 2.99
C ALA A 47 23.85 0.93 1.74
N PRO A 48 23.72 1.57 0.56
CA PRO A 48 23.48 0.81 -0.65
C PRO A 48 24.59 -0.23 -0.77
N GLU A 49 24.24 -1.51 -0.84
CA GLU A 49 25.18 -2.53 -1.28
C GLU A 49 25.57 -2.13 -2.70
N THR A 50 26.70 -1.44 -2.81
CA THR A 50 27.34 -1.21 -4.12
C THR A 50 27.60 -2.61 -4.68
N PRO A 51 27.05 -3.00 -5.83
CA PRO A 51 27.44 -4.25 -6.47
C PRO A 51 28.95 -4.19 -6.63
N GLU A 52 29.69 -5.12 -5.98
CA GLU A 52 31.11 -5.25 -6.23
C GLU A 52 31.32 -5.35 -7.74
N PRO A 53 32.18 -4.54 -8.34
CA PRO A 53 32.52 -4.67 -9.73
C PRO A 53 33.14 -6.06 -9.91
N SER A 54 32.44 -6.94 -10.62
CA SER A 54 33.00 -8.20 -11.08
C SER A 54 34.18 -7.84 -11.94
N GLU A 55 35.39 -7.93 -11.38
CA GLU A 55 36.64 -7.77 -12.13
C GLU A 55 36.70 -8.86 -13.21
N THR A 56 36.43 -8.50 -14.44
CA THR A 56 37.01 -9.20 -15.58
C THR A 56 37.29 -8.15 -16.67
N PRO A 57 38.57 -7.94 -17.02
CA PRO A 57 38.94 -6.95 -17.99
C PRO A 57 38.89 -7.49 -19.41
N ALA A 58 38.13 -6.81 -20.27
CA ALA A 58 38.45 -6.79 -21.70
C ALA A 58 37.99 -5.46 -22.29
N PRO A 59 38.84 -4.76 -23.04
CA PRO A 59 38.50 -3.50 -23.63
C PRO A 59 37.91 -3.72 -25.00
N ASP A 60 36.67 -3.33 -25.22
CA ASP A 60 36.36 -2.75 -26.53
C ASP A 60 35.19 -1.75 -26.40
N ALA A 61 35.47 -0.57 -26.88
CA ALA A 61 34.60 0.57 -26.77
C ALA A 61 33.52 0.53 -27.84
N THR A 62 32.28 0.56 -27.42
CA THR A 62 31.23 1.32 -28.11
C THR A 62 30.11 1.50 -27.08
N ALA A 63 30.10 2.62 -26.38
CA ALA A 63 29.01 3.00 -25.51
C ALA A 63 27.78 3.30 -26.40
N GLU A 64 26.89 2.31 -26.53
CA GLU A 64 25.52 2.60 -26.91
C GLU A 64 24.89 3.42 -25.76
N PRO A 65 24.02 4.39 -26.03
CA PRO A 65 23.34 5.14 -24.97
C PRO A 65 22.57 4.16 -24.09
N GLU A 66 22.88 4.15 -22.79
CA GLU A 66 22.14 3.37 -21.80
C GLU A 66 20.65 3.66 -21.96
N GLY A 67 19.89 2.65 -22.36
CA GLY A 67 18.44 2.71 -22.35
C GLY A 67 17.94 3.00 -20.92
N PRO A 68 16.69 3.43 -20.74
CA PRO A 68 16.17 3.77 -19.42
C PRO A 68 16.47 2.63 -18.44
N ALA A 69 17.08 2.97 -17.30
CA ALA A 69 17.54 2.02 -16.29
C ALA A 69 16.40 1.02 -15.96
N ALA A 70 16.72 -0.26 -15.96
CA ALA A 70 15.74 -1.30 -15.67
C ALA A 70 15.11 -1.08 -14.30
N ILE A 71 13.78 -1.07 -14.23
CA ILE A 71 13.05 -0.93 -12.96
C ILE A 71 13.31 -2.17 -12.13
N PRO A 72 13.89 -2.04 -10.91
CA PRO A 72 14.10 -3.18 -10.04
C PRO A 72 12.75 -3.84 -9.68
N VAL A 73 12.71 -5.16 -9.64
CA VAL A 73 11.53 -5.91 -9.21
C VAL A 73 11.97 -6.86 -8.11
N LEU A 74 11.32 -6.78 -6.94
CA LEU A 74 11.58 -7.72 -5.86
C LEU A 74 11.12 -9.13 -6.26
N GLY A 75 11.85 -10.13 -5.77
CA GLY A 75 11.37 -11.49 -5.79
C GLY A 75 10.11 -11.68 -4.95
N GLU A 76 9.43 -12.81 -5.15
CA GLU A 76 8.27 -13.19 -4.33
C GLU A 76 8.66 -13.25 -2.86
N GLN A 77 7.78 -12.69 -1.99
CA GLN A 77 8.00 -12.61 -0.56
C GLN A 77 7.23 -13.71 0.18
N SER A 78 7.80 -14.26 1.24
CA SER A 78 7.11 -15.24 2.07
C SER A 78 5.94 -14.62 2.80
N HIS A 79 4.93 -15.43 3.11
CA HIS A 79 3.74 -14.97 3.83
C HIS A 79 4.11 -14.28 5.16
N GLY A 80 3.60 -13.07 5.37
CA GLY A 80 3.85 -12.25 6.54
C GLY A 80 5.11 -11.39 6.49
N ASP A 81 6.00 -11.58 5.49
CA ASP A 81 7.18 -10.75 5.33
C ASP A 81 6.78 -9.31 4.95
N VAL A 82 7.28 -8.35 5.72
CA VAL A 82 7.11 -6.92 5.42
C VAL A 82 8.19 -6.50 4.43
N PHE A 83 7.77 -6.08 3.24
CA PHE A 83 8.68 -5.74 2.15
C PHE A 83 8.52 -4.32 1.62
N GLY A 84 7.48 -3.60 2.07
CA GLY A 84 7.17 -2.29 1.53
C GLY A 84 6.47 -1.37 2.52
N ILE A 85 6.39 -0.12 2.15
CA ILE A 85 5.60 0.92 2.83
C ILE A 85 4.77 1.63 1.77
N MET A 86 3.46 1.71 1.97
CA MET A 86 2.59 2.50 1.09
C MET A 86 2.43 3.91 1.65
N LYS A 87 2.54 4.91 0.80
CA LYS A 87 2.33 6.34 1.10
C LYS A 87 1.37 6.92 0.08
N VAL A 88 0.34 7.60 0.56
CA VAL A 88 -0.65 8.26 -0.30
C VAL A 88 -0.87 9.68 0.22
N PRO A 89 -0.28 10.72 -0.40
CA PRO A 89 -0.36 12.10 0.07
C PRO A 89 -1.79 12.62 0.24
N ARG A 90 -2.72 12.20 -0.64
CA ARG A 90 -4.15 12.54 -0.53
C ARG A 90 -4.79 12.10 0.78
N PHE A 91 -4.30 11.04 1.42
CA PHE A 91 -4.84 10.52 2.67
C PHE A 91 -4.31 11.27 3.90
N GLY A 92 -3.23 12.03 3.73
CA GLY A 92 -2.58 12.84 4.75
C GLY A 92 -1.07 12.88 4.57
N SER A 93 -0.42 13.97 4.97
CA SER A 93 1.03 14.17 4.83
C SER A 93 1.86 13.09 5.54
N ASN A 94 1.35 12.54 6.63
CA ASN A 94 2.02 11.51 7.43
C ASN A 94 1.40 10.11 7.23
N TRP A 95 0.48 9.96 6.26
CA TRP A 95 -0.18 8.69 6.03
C TRP A 95 0.80 7.70 5.39
N GLN A 96 1.12 6.66 6.13
CA GLN A 96 1.99 5.58 5.69
C GLN A 96 1.72 4.30 6.47
N PHE A 97 1.70 3.16 5.77
CA PHE A 97 1.47 1.84 6.36
C PHE A 97 2.41 0.81 5.79
N LYS A 98 2.83 -0.15 6.61
CA LYS A 98 3.63 -1.28 6.15
C LYS A 98 2.84 -2.16 5.19
N ILE A 99 3.54 -2.74 4.22
CA ILE A 99 3.02 -3.75 3.29
C ILE A 99 3.63 -5.08 3.64
N ALA A 100 2.78 -6.06 3.93
CA ALA A 100 3.19 -7.44 4.14
C ALA A 100 2.67 -8.36 3.03
N SER A 101 3.40 -9.43 2.76
CA SER A 101 2.98 -10.47 1.80
C SER A 101 1.84 -11.31 2.37
N GLY A 102 0.75 -11.44 1.60
CA GLY A 102 -0.47 -12.14 2.02
C GLY A 102 -1.61 -11.20 2.40
N ILE A 103 -2.81 -11.76 2.56
CA ILE A 103 -4.04 -11.02 2.89
C ILE A 103 -4.83 -11.67 4.03
N THR A 104 -4.21 -12.52 4.84
CA THR A 104 -4.86 -13.16 5.98
C THR A 104 -5.21 -12.14 7.07
N ARG A 105 -6.39 -12.28 7.65
CA ARG A 105 -6.87 -11.29 8.62
C ARG A 105 -6.06 -11.30 9.92
N PRO A 106 -5.87 -12.45 10.61
CA PRO A 106 -5.33 -12.45 11.99
C PRO A 106 -3.90 -11.95 12.09
N ASP A 107 -3.09 -12.22 11.08
CA ASP A 107 -1.64 -12.02 11.09
C ASP A 107 -1.15 -10.85 10.21
N ILE A 108 -2.03 -10.31 9.36
CA ILE A 108 -1.69 -9.16 8.49
C ILE A 108 -2.73 -8.04 8.64
N LEU A 109 -3.96 -8.25 8.11
CA LEU A 109 -4.92 -7.16 8.00
C LEU A 109 -5.42 -6.67 9.37
N ASP A 110 -5.68 -7.60 10.33
CA ASP A 110 -6.16 -7.24 11.67
C ASP A 110 -5.05 -6.61 12.54
N ARG A 111 -3.78 -6.65 12.08
CA ARG A 111 -2.66 -5.89 12.66
C ARG A 111 -2.53 -4.47 12.11
N GLY A 112 -3.42 -4.07 11.19
CA GLY A 112 -3.41 -2.77 10.56
C GLY A 112 -2.40 -2.64 9.42
N GLU A 113 -1.88 -3.74 8.92
CA GLU A 113 -0.98 -3.75 7.77
C GLU A 113 -1.76 -3.80 6.46
N ILE A 114 -1.14 -3.33 5.38
CA ILE A 114 -1.64 -3.51 4.02
C ILE A 114 -1.12 -4.85 3.51
N GLY A 115 -2.01 -5.73 3.11
CA GLY A 115 -1.66 -7.04 2.57
C GLY A 115 -1.49 -7.01 1.07
N HIS A 116 -0.41 -7.59 0.55
CA HIS A 116 -0.22 -7.83 -0.87
C HIS A 116 -0.87 -9.16 -1.25
N TYR A 117 -1.68 -9.17 -2.30
CA TYR A 117 -2.32 -10.40 -2.79
C TYR A 117 -1.27 -11.36 -3.34
N PRO A 118 -1.25 -12.63 -2.88
CA PRO A 118 -0.44 -13.68 -3.51
C PRO A 118 -0.79 -13.80 -5.00
N ASP A 119 0.16 -14.25 -5.80
CA ASP A 119 0.00 -14.48 -7.24
C ASP A 119 -0.28 -13.21 -8.07
N THR A 120 -0.23 -12.01 -7.46
CA THR A 120 -0.23 -10.73 -8.20
C THR A 120 1.19 -10.20 -8.39
N ALA A 121 1.38 -9.30 -9.34
CA ALA A 121 2.70 -8.76 -9.65
C ALA A 121 3.33 -8.04 -8.44
N MET A 122 4.64 -8.12 -8.28
CA MET A 122 5.38 -7.29 -7.33
C MET A 122 5.48 -5.84 -7.83
N PRO A 123 5.71 -4.85 -6.94
CA PRO A 123 5.88 -3.45 -7.34
C PRO A 123 6.90 -3.30 -8.46
N GLY A 124 6.53 -2.54 -9.52
CA GLY A 124 7.39 -2.31 -10.67
C GLY A 124 7.40 -3.43 -11.72
N ALA A 125 6.86 -4.60 -11.44
CA ALA A 125 6.72 -5.66 -12.44
C ALA A 125 5.60 -5.36 -13.44
N VAL A 126 5.72 -5.93 -14.64
CA VAL A 126 4.62 -5.94 -15.61
C VAL A 126 3.48 -6.79 -15.05
N GLY A 127 2.26 -6.28 -15.14
CA GLY A 127 1.09 -6.88 -14.53
C GLY A 127 0.44 -5.98 -13.49
N ASN A 128 -0.38 -6.55 -12.64
CA ASN A 128 -1.16 -5.85 -11.63
C ASN A 128 -0.64 -6.20 -10.23
N THR A 129 -0.08 -5.23 -9.51
CA THR A 129 0.22 -5.37 -8.08
C THR A 129 -1.01 -5.02 -7.27
N ALA A 130 -1.52 -5.96 -6.47
CA ALA A 130 -2.78 -5.78 -5.79
C ALA A 130 -2.63 -5.82 -4.26
N TYR A 131 -3.37 -4.95 -3.58
CA TYR A 131 -3.30 -4.76 -2.14
C TYR A 131 -4.68 -4.74 -1.51
N ALA A 132 -4.79 -5.31 -0.31
CA ALA A 132 -5.98 -5.27 0.53
C ALA A 132 -5.70 -4.58 1.86
N ALA A 133 -6.65 -3.83 2.38
CA ALA A 133 -6.62 -3.34 3.75
C ALA A 133 -8.03 -3.06 4.28
N HIS A 134 -8.14 -2.98 5.60
CA HIS A 134 -9.40 -2.62 6.25
C HIS A 134 -9.83 -1.18 5.95
N ARG A 135 -11.16 -0.96 5.98
CA ARG A 135 -11.76 0.36 5.77
C ARG A 135 -12.26 1.00 7.07
N TRP A 136 -12.49 0.25 8.14
CA TRP A 136 -13.06 0.79 9.40
C TRP A 136 -12.60 0.10 10.68
N THR A 137 -11.68 -0.83 10.63
CA THR A 137 -11.11 -1.51 11.80
C THR A 137 -9.60 -1.60 11.68
N SER A 138 -8.95 -1.92 12.79
CA SER A 138 -7.51 -2.21 12.79
C SER A 138 -6.68 -1.08 12.17
N GLY A 139 -6.93 0.16 12.60
CA GLY A 139 -6.27 1.35 12.05
C GLY A 139 -6.82 1.81 10.71
N ALA A 140 -7.73 1.06 10.09
CA ALA A 140 -8.46 1.42 8.87
C ALA A 140 -7.59 2.05 7.76
N PRO A 141 -6.52 1.38 7.26
CA PRO A 141 -5.59 2.00 6.31
C PRO A 141 -6.30 2.57 5.07
N PHE A 142 -7.32 1.87 4.54
CA PHE A 142 -8.06 2.32 3.36
C PHE A 142 -9.39 3.01 3.70
N ASP A 143 -9.54 3.58 4.92
CA ASP A 143 -10.70 4.43 5.24
C ASP A 143 -10.91 5.55 4.21
N PRO A 144 -9.86 6.29 3.80
CA PRO A 144 -10.00 7.42 2.89
C PRO A 144 -9.90 7.07 1.40
N ILE A 145 -9.98 5.79 0.99
CA ILE A 145 -9.81 5.36 -0.41
C ILE A 145 -10.76 6.07 -1.39
N ASP A 146 -11.96 6.44 -0.95
CA ASP A 146 -12.96 7.17 -1.72
C ASP A 146 -12.63 8.67 -1.92
N ARG A 147 -11.57 9.18 -1.30
CA ARG A 147 -11.09 10.56 -1.49
C ARG A 147 -10.09 10.69 -2.63
N LEU A 148 -9.66 9.58 -3.24
CA LEU A 148 -8.72 9.62 -4.36
C LEU A 148 -9.30 10.38 -5.54
N VAL A 149 -8.49 11.24 -6.13
CA VAL A 149 -8.78 12.03 -7.33
C VAL A 149 -7.83 11.62 -8.45
N ILE A 150 -8.31 11.61 -9.70
CA ILE A 150 -7.50 11.23 -10.86
C ILE A 150 -6.17 11.98 -10.87
N GLY A 151 -5.07 11.24 -10.97
CA GLY A 151 -3.71 11.76 -10.94
C GLY A 151 -3.03 11.72 -9.56
N ASP A 152 -3.78 11.46 -8.48
CA ASP A 152 -3.18 11.29 -7.14
C ASP A 152 -2.10 10.21 -7.13
N ALA A 153 -1.02 10.49 -6.42
CA ALA A 153 0.07 9.54 -6.25
C ALA A 153 -0.26 8.48 -5.20
N ILE A 154 -0.01 7.24 -5.56
CA ILE A 154 0.07 6.09 -4.66
C ILE A 154 1.51 5.59 -4.78
N VAL A 155 2.27 5.68 -3.71
CA VAL A 155 3.70 5.39 -3.72
C VAL A 155 3.96 4.16 -2.87
N VAL A 156 4.63 3.18 -3.46
CA VAL A 156 5.13 1.98 -2.76
C VAL A 156 6.64 2.15 -2.60
N GLN A 157 7.09 2.33 -1.37
CA GLN A 157 8.51 2.38 -1.01
C GLN A 157 8.98 0.96 -0.67
N THR A 158 10.15 0.59 -1.18
CA THR A 158 10.91 -0.62 -0.81
C THR A 158 12.36 -0.24 -0.51
N LYS A 159 13.21 -1.19 -0.16
CA LYS A 159 14.66 -0.94 -0.03
C LYS A 159 15.30 -0.41 -1.33
N ALA A 160 14.79 -0.81 -2.49
CA ALA A 160 15.34 -0.38 -3.78
C ALA A 160 14.99 1.07 -4.15
N GLY A 161 13.86 1.57 -3.67
CA GLY A 161 13.37 2.91 -3.99
C GLY A 161 11.85 3.01 -3.94
N TRP A 162 11.33 3.98 -4.63
CA TRP A 162 9.92 4.34 -4.66
C TRP A 162 9.30 4.05 -6.02
N TYR A 163 8.21 3.29 -6.03
CA TYR A 163 7.37 3.01 -7.20
C TYR A 163 6.14 3.91 -7.12
N THR A 164 6.07 4.91 -7.96
CA THR A 164 4.94 5.85 -8.03
C THR A 164 3.91 5.36 -9.04
N TYR A 165 2.67 5.25 -8.60
CA TYR A 165 1.51 4.97 -9.44
C TYR A 165 0.56 6.15 -9.39
N ARG A 166 -0.16 6.43 -10.51
CA ARG A 166 -1.17 7.48 -10.59
C ARG A 166 -2.56 6.88 -10.60
N PHE A 167 -3.39 7.31 -9.66
CA PHE A 167 -4.78 6.90 -9.57
C PHE A 167 -5.54 7.27 -10.85
N ARG A 168 -6.41 6.35 -11.32
CA ARG A 168 -7.18 6.50 -12.57
C ARG A 168 -8.68 6.42 -12.35
N SER A 169 -9.16 5.42 -11.63
CA SER A 169 -10.58 5.19 -11.47
C SER A 169 -10.89 4.41 -10.20
N LEU A 170 -12.15 4.51 -9.79
CA LEU A 170 -12.71 3.82 -8.64
C LEU A 170 -14.01 3.14 -9.06
N GLU A 171 -14.23 1.91 -8.58
CA GLU A 171 -15.49 1.20 -8.78
C GLU A 171 -15.91 0.44 -7.53
N TYR A 172 -17.18 0.04 -7.50
CA TYR A 172 -17.75 -0.84 -6.47
C TYR A 172 -18.14 -2.15 -7.12
N VAL A 173 -17.69 -3.25 -6.54
CA VAL A 173 -17.91 -4.60 -7.08
C VAL A 173 -18.38 -5.55 -5.98
N GLN A 174 -19.00 -6.65 -6.38
CA GLN A 174 -19.29 -7.75 -5.45
C GLN A 174 -17.99 -8.45 -5.05
N GLU A 175 -17.93 -9.02 -3.85
CA GLU A 175 -16.73 -9.70 -3.35
C GLU A 175 -16.27 -10.88 -4.22
N THR A 176 -17.17 -11.43 -5.01
CA THR A 176 -16.89 -12.54 -5.94
C THR A 176 -16.27 -12.10 -7.27
N GLN A 177 -16.19 -10.80 -7.53
CA GLN A 177 -15.63 -10.26 -8.77
C GLN A 177 -14.10 -10.17 -8.70
N VAL A 178 -13.45 -11.34 -8.74
CA VAL A 178 -11.98 -11.46 -8.63
C VAL A 178 -11.21 -11.01 -9.88
N GLN A 179 -11.89 -10.72 -10.98
CA GLN A 179 -11.27 -10.19 -12.20
C GLN A 179 -10.57 -8.84 -12.00
N VAL A 180 -10.83 -8.13 -10.93
CA VAL A 180 -10.12 -6.91 -10.53
C VAL A 180 -8.63 -7.18 -10.23
N LEU A 181 -8.27 -8.44 -9.93
CA LEU A 181 -6.92 -8.86 -9.60
C LEU A 181 -6.14 -9.42 -10.81
N LEU A 182 -6.77 -9.53 -11.97
CA LEU A 182 -6.11 -10.04 -13.18
C LEU A 182 -4.90 -9.19 -13.57
N PRO A 183 -3.94 -9.74 -14.32
CA PRO A 183 -2.73 -9.01 -14.77
C PRO A 183 -3.04 -7.70 -15.50
N VAL A 184 -4.13 -7.65 -16.26
CA VAL A 184 -4.80 -6.42 -16.71
C VAL A 184 -6.16 -6.39 -16.02
N PRO A 185 -6.40 -5.47 -15.08
CA PRO A 185 -7.65 -5.47 -14.30
C PRO A 185 -8.90 -5.51 -15.18
N ASN A 186 -9.85 -6.39 -14.83
CA ASN A 186 -11.12 -6.59 -15.53
C ASN A 186 -11.01 -7.09 -16.99
N GLN A 187 -9.83 -7.54 -17.43
CA GLN A 187 -9.64 -8.04 -18.81
C GLN A 187 -9.15 -9.49 -18.83
N PRO A 188 -10.04 -10.47 -18.75
CA PRO A 188 -9.65 -11.88 -18.77
C PRO A 188 -9.01 -12.28 -20.10
N GLY A 189 -7.90 -13.01 -20.02
CA GLY A 189 -7.19 -13.52 -21.19
C GLY A 189 -6.33 -12.48 -21.94
N VAL A 190 -6.28 -11.24 -21.44
CA VAL A 190 -5.36 -10.22 -21.98
C VAL A 190 -4.00 -10.37 -21.31
N GLU A 191 -2.95 -10.48 -22.12
CA GLU A 191 -1.58 -10.46 -21.63
C GLU A 191 -1.20 -9.06 -21.14
N ALA A 192 -0.51 -8.98 -20.00
CA ALA A 192 -0.14 -7.70 -19.42
C ALA A 192 0.98 -7.04 -20.24
N ASP A 193 0.73 -5.83 -20.67
CA ASP A 193 1.65 -4.95 -21.38
C ASP A 193 2.04 -3.69 -20.57
N GLY A 194 1.38 -3.50 -19.42
CA GLY A 194 1.55 -2.38 -18.53
C GLY A 194 1.85 -2.81 -17.10
N ARG A 195 2.04 -1.81 -16.22
CA ARG A 195 2.20 -1.98 -14.78
C ARG A 195 1.03 -1.29 -14.09
N TYR A 196 0.18 -2.09 -13.47
CA TYR A 196 -1.05 -1.63 -12.83
C TYR A 196 -0.94 -1.80 -11.32
N LEU A 197 -1.76 -1.04 -10.59
CA LEU A 197 -1.92 -1.19 -9.15
C LEU A 197 -3.41 -1.20 -8.83
N THR A 198 -3.81 -2.16 -8.00
CA THR A 198 -5.18 -2.30 -7.53
C THR A 198 -5.22 -2.24 -6.00
N LEU A 199 -6.01 -1.32 -5.43
CA LEU A 199 -6.32 -1.30 -4.00
C LEU A 199 -7.73 -1.83 -3.80
N THR A 200 -7.91 -2.74 -2.84
CA THR A 200 -9.22 -3.31 -2.51
C THR A 200 -9.56 -3.07 -1.05
N SER A 201 -10.78 -2.66 -0.77
CA SER A 201 -11.29 -2.53 0.59
C SER A 201 -12.79 -2.84 0.65
N CYS A 202 -13.33 -2.93 1.84
CA CYS A 202 -14.76 -3.22 2.03
C CYS A 202 -15.64 -2.00 1.75
N ALA A 203 -16.86 -2.24 1.26
CA ALA A 203 -17.90 -1.23 1.05
C ALA A 203 -19.30 -1.82 1.28
N PRO A 204 -20.30 -0.99 1.68
CA PRO A 204 -20.10 0.29 2.34
C PRO A 204 -19.37 0.14 3.69
N LYS A 205 -18.95 1.25 4.30
CA LYS A 205 -18.39 1.22 5.66
C LYS A 205 -19.39 0.54 6.61
N LEU A 206 -18.88 -0.26 7.54
CA LEU A 206 -19.63 -1.04 8.54
C LEU A 206 -20.47 -2.20 7.96
N ASN A 207 -20.50 -2.38 6.65
CA ASN A 207 -21.23 -3.46 6.00
C ASN A 207 -20.46 -3.94 4.76
N SER A 208 -19.79 -5.07 4.86
CA SER A 208 -18.87 -5.61 3.84
C SER A 208 -19.58 -6.31 2.67
N LEU A 209 -20.71 -5.81 2.19
CA LEU A 209 -21.48 -6.44 1.10
C LEU A 209 -20.78 -6.34 -0.25
N GLU A 210 -19.98 -5.29 -0.42
CA GLU A 210 -19.27 -4.98 -1.66
C GLU A 210 -17.80 -4.70 -1.36
N ARG A 211 -17.04 -4.50 -2.41
CA ARG A 211 -15.66 -4.00 -2.37
C ARG A 211 -15.58 -2.68 -3.11
N ILE A 212 -14.83 -1.74 -2.55
CA ILE A 212 -14.38 -0.53 -3.24
C ILE A 212 -12.99 -0.82 -3.79
N ILE A 213 -12.82 -0.56 -5.07
CA ILE A 213 -11.61 -0.86 -5.82
C ILE A 213 -11.06 0.44 -6.39
N ALA A 214 -9.78 0.73 -6.15
CA ALA A 214 -9.09 1.84 -6.78
C ALA A 214 -8.01 1.30 -7.73
N TYR A 215 -7.99 1.81 -8.95
CA TYR A 215 -7.02 1.45 -9.98
C TYR A 215 -6.04 2.57 -10.22
N ALA A 216 -4.77 2.20 -10.36
CA ALA A 216 -3.71 3.13 -10.72
C ALA A 216 -2.78 2.51 -11.77
N VAL A 217 -2.03 3.36 -12.46
CA VAL A 217 -1.06 2.98 -13.48
C VAL A 217 0.30 3.50 -13.05
N PHE A 218 1.34 2.71 -13.28
CA PHE A 218 2.71 3.07 -12.99
C PHE A 218 3.10 4.35 -13.73
N ASP A 219 3.81 5.21 -13.01
CA ASP A 219 4.30 6.49 -13.52
C ASP A 219 5.83 6.49 -13.58
N GLU A 220 6.49 6.34 -12.41
CA GLU A 220 7.94 6.40 -12.31
C GLU A 220 8.51 5.50 -11.21
N PHE A 221 9.79 5.18 -11.34
CA PHE A 221 10.60 4.60 -10.27
C PHE A 221 11.71 5.59 -9.89
N THR A 222 11.82 5.88 -8.60
CA THR A 222 12.87 6.73 -8.04
C THR A 222 13.78 5.86 -7.17
N PRO A 223 15.06 5.68 -7.49
CA PRO A 223 16.02 4.93 -6.67
C PRO A 223 16.19 5.54 -5.27
N THR A 224 16.51 4.71 -4.27
CA THR A 224 16.76 5.19 -2.90
C THR A 224 17.88 6.26 -2.86
N ALA A 225 18.87 6.16 -3.73
CA ALA A 225 19.97 7.12 -3.82
C ALA A 225 19.54 8.53 -4.22
N ASP A 226 18.44 8.67 -4.96
CA ASP A 226 17.94 9.97 -5.45
C ASP A 226 16.99 10.65 -4.43
N GLY A 227 16.69 9.97 -3.33
CA GLY A 227 15.74 10.46 -2.32
C GLY A 227 14.28 10.30 -2.73
N PRO A 228 13.34 10.75 -1.88
CA PRO A 228 11.91 10.56 -2.11
C PRO A 228 11.41 11.33 -3.36
N PRO A 229 10.46 10.75 -4.13
CA PRO A 229 9.94 11.38 -5.33
C PRO A 229 9.19 12.67 -5.03
N ALA A 230 9.15 13.56 -6.01
CA ALA A 230 8.47 14.87 -5.90
C ALA A 230 6.99 14.72 -5.49
N SER A 231 6.33 13.62 -5.86
CA SER A 231 4.95 13.33 -5.50
C SER A 231 4.72 13.18 -3.98
N LEU A 232 5.77 12.94 -3.19
CA LEU A 232 5.71 12.89 -1.72
C LEU A 232 6.10 14.22 -1.07
N THR A 233 6.83 15.09 -1.77
CA THR A 233 7.37 16.35 -1.25
C THR A 233 6.58 17.59 -1.71
N ALA A 234 5.98 17.53 -2.90
CA ALA A 234 5.03 18.53 -3.37
C ALA A 234 3.72 18.37 -2.60
N GLY A 235 3.24 19.40 -1.92
CA GLY A 235 1.95 19.37 -1.25
C GLY A 235 0.83 18.93 -2.20
N VAL A 236 -0.17 18.22 -1.67
CA VAL A 236 -1.37 17.87 -2.45
C VAL A 236 -2.15 19.17 -2.64
N ASP A 237 -2.29 19.60 -3.89
CA ASP A 237 -3.22 20.70 -4.21
C ASP A 237 -4.63 20.26 -3.76
N ALA A 238 -5.23 21.09 -2.90
CA ALA A 238 -6.50 20.83 -2.24
C ALA A 238 -7.69 20.92 -3.21
#